data_e33d5fb53a6aab8ec7ce18c8150b0f33
#
_entry.id   e33d5fb53a6aab8ec7ce18c8150b0f33
#
_cell.length_a   1.000
_cell.length_b   1.000
_cell.length_c   1.000
_cell.angle_alpha   90.00
_cell.angle_beta   90.00
_cell.angle_gamma   90.00
#
_symmetry.space_group_name_H-M   'P 1'
#
loop_
_entity.id
_entity.type
_entity.pdbx_description
1 polymer ?
#
loop_
_entity_poly.entity_id
_entity_poly.type
_entity_poly.pdbx_seq_one_letter_code
_entity_poly.pdbx_strand_id
1 'polypeptide(L)'
;MKKTKLFFAVAIFLFAFSGFSAQSKDAKFKKEKTEISKMLDDFNVAAANAEFEKYFSFFADESTFIGTDATEIWNKQEFKTWAKPHFDKKKTWNFTSVKRNIYFSKDGKLAWFDELLDTQMKICRGSGVVEKINGVWKVKQYVLSMTVPNDVVDKVVAEKSAMEDDILTELKNNKK
;
A
#
# COMPACT_ATOMS: atom_id res chain seq x y z
N MET A 1 -86.54 -11.85 -7.48
CA MET A 1 -85.22 -12.30 -6.88
C MET A 1 -84.15 -11.92 -7.88
N LYS A 2 -83.46 -10.80 -7.66
CA LYS A 2 -82.35 -10.32 -8.49
C LYS A 2 -81.04 -10.77 -7.88
N LYS A 3 -80.27 -11.60 -8.57
CA LYS A 3 -78.93 -12.07 -8.12
C LYS A 3 -77.88 -11.02 -8.59
N THR A 4 -77.28 -10.31 -7.61
CA THR A 4 -76.19 -9.36 -7.83
C THR A 4 -74.93 -10.16 -7.93
N LYS A 5 -74.20 -10.10 -9.04
CA LYS A 5 -72.90 -10.68 -9.25
C LYS A 5 -71.83 -9.66 -8.79
N LEU A 6 -71.10 -10.00 -7.73
CA LEU A 6 -69.98 -9.23 -7.21
C LEU A 6 -68.74 -9.57 -8.03
N PHE A 7 -68.21 -8.60 -8.79
CA PHE A 7 -66.94 -8.70 -9.51
C PHE A 7 -65.80 -8.31 -8.56
N PHE A 8 -64.98 -9.28 -8.17
CA PHE A 8 -63.72 -9.03 -7.51
C PHE A 8 -62.65 -8.67 -8.54
N ALA A 9 -62.26 -7.39 -8.60
CA ALA A 9 -61.10 -6.94 -9.38
C ALA A 9 -59.84 -7.19 -8.53
N VAL A 10 -59.05 -8.19 -8.93
CA VAL A 10 -57.70 -8.42 -8.34
C VAL A 10 -56.72 -7.48 -9.03
N ALA A 11 -56.33 -6.43 -8.35
CA ALA A 11 -55.23 -5.54 -8.79
C ALA A 11 -53.91 -6.24 -8.55
N ILE A 12 -53.26 -6.74 -9.59
CA ILE A 12 -51.90 -7.27 -9.54
C ILE A 12 -50.92 -6.07 -9.51
N PHE A 13 -50.37 -5.74 -8.35
CA PHE A 13 -49.29 -4.77 -8.19
C PHE A 13 -48.00 -5.43 -8.65
N LEU A 14 -47.57 -5.15 -9.87
CA LEU A 14 -46.24 -5.49 -10.34
C LEU A 14 -45.22 -4.57 -9.66
N PHE A 15 -44.63 -5.06 -8.55
CA PHE A 15 -43.44 -4.45 -8.01
C PHE A 15 -42.28 -4.67 -8.99
N ALA A 16 -41.97 -3.65 -9.79
CA ALA A 16 -40.73 -3.58 -10.53
C ALA A 16 -39.58 -3.46 -9.49
N PHE A 17 -39.01 -4.59 -9.11
CA PHE A 17 -37.73 -4.63 -8.42
C PHE A 17 -36.67 -4.08 -9.37
N SER A 18 -36.44 -2.75 -9.35
CA SER A 18 -35.25 -2.14 -9.90
C SER A 18 -34.09 -2.67 -9.07
N GLY A 19 -33.49 -3.78 -9.53
CA GLY A 19 -32.27 -4.32 -9.00
C GLY A 19 -31.15 -3.27 -9.13
N PHE A 20 -30.97 -2.48 -8.07
CA PHE A 20 -29.77 -1.69 -7.90
C PHE A 20 -28.63 -2.71 -7.72
N SER A 21 -28.02 -3.11 -8.83
CA SER A 21 -26.80 -3.88 -8.83
C SER A 21 -25.76 -3.00 -8.14
N ALA A 22 -25.50 -3.29 -6.87
CA ALA A 22 -24.32 -2.78 -6.17
C ALA A 22 -23.12 -3.39 -6.88
N GLN A 23 -22.66 -2.71 -7.94
CA GLN A 23 -21.40 -3.05 -8.60
C GLN A 23 -20.33 -3.00 -7.51
N SER A 24 -19.76 -4.15 -7.19
CA SER A 24 -18.79 -4.25 -6.10
C SER A 24 -17.70 -3.20 -6.32
N LYS A 25 -17.27 -2.49 -5.26
CA LYS A 25 -16.21 -1.47 -5.35
C LYS A 25 -14.96 -2.03 -6.01
N ASP A 26 -14.75 -3.34 -5.94
CA ASP A 26 -13.68 -4.08 -6.59
C ASP A 26 -13.76 -4.09 -8.11
N ALA A 27 -14.94 -4.08 -8.70
CA ALA A 27 -15.10 -4.01 -10.16
C ALA A 27 -14.78 -2.62 -10.71
N LYS A 28 -15.01 -1.56 -9.92
CA LYS A 28 -14.82 -0.16 -10.35
C LYS A 28 -13.35 0.19 -10.67
N PHE A 29 -12.39 -0.35 -9.95
CA PHE A 29 -10.97 -0.01 -10.07
C PHE A 29 -10.09 -1.21 -10.47
N LYS A 30 -10.66 -2.19 -11.15
CA LYS A 30 -9.92 -3.41 -11.54
C LYS A 30 -8.70 -3.12 -12.41
N LYS A 31 -8.83 -2.18 -13.35
CA LYS A 31 -7.73 -1.77 -14.23
C LYS A 31 -6.63 -1.08 -13.43
N GLU A 32 -7.00 -0.13 -12.59
CA GLU A 32 -6.08 0.63 -11.75
C GLU A 32 -5.36 -0.28 -10.74
N LYS A 33 -6.04 -1.26 -10.15
CA LYS A 33 -5.40 -2.28 -9.30
C LYS A 33 -4.30 -3.03 -10.05
N THR A 34 -4.56 -3.43 -11.30
CA THR A 34 -3.58 -4.13 -12.13
C THR A 34 -2.39 -3.22 -12.48
N GLU A 35 -2.66 -1.96 -12.83
CA GLU A 35 -1.63 -0.96 -13.14
C GLU A 35 -0.72 -0.71 -11.93
N ILE A 36 -1.31 -0.51 -10.73
CA ILE A 36 -0.56 -0.27 -9.50
C ILE A 36 0.24 -1.52 -9.11
N SER A 37 -0.37 -2.72 -9.17
CA SER A 37 0.35 -3.97 -8.88
C SER A 37 1.57 -4.13 -9.76
N LYS A 38 1.39 -3.93 -11.07
CA LYS A 38 2.51 -4.02 -12.02
C LYS A 38 3.59 -2.96 -11.73
N MET A 39 3.19 -1.73 -11.44
CA MET A 39 4.14 -0.65 -11.10
C MET A 39 4.96 -0.98 -9.86
N LEU A 40 4.34 -1.54 -8.81
CA LEU A 40 5.02 -1.96 -7.58
C LEU A 40 5.93 -3.19 -7.81
N ASP A 41 5.56 -4.09 -8.70
CA ASP A 41 6.42 -5.22 -9.08
C ASP A 41 7.63 -4.73 -9.89
N ASP A 42 7.42 -3.85 -10.86
CA ASP A 42 8.51 -3.23 -11.64
C ASP A 42 9.45 -2.38 -10.74
N PHE A 43 8.91 -1.72 -9.71
CA PHE A 43 9.66 -1.00 -8.70
C PHE A 43 10.61 -1.92 -7.93
N ASN A 44 10.14 -3.08 -7.46
CA ASN A 44 10.97 -4.08 -6.77
C ASN A 44 12.02 -4.68 -7.73
N VAL A 45 11.64 -4.99 -8.97
CA VAL A 45 12.57 -5.50 -9.99
C VAL A 45 13.67 -4.49 -10.31
N ALA A 46 13.35 -3.20 -10.40
CA ALA A 46 14.34 -2.16 -10.65
C ALA A 46 15.37 -2.05 -9.50
N ALA A 47 14.92 -2.22 -8.25
CA ALA A 47 15.84 -2.30 -7.11
C ALA A 47 16.74 -3.54 -7.20
N ALA A 48 16.17 -4.72 -7.42
CA ALA A 48 16.93 -5.99 -7.51
C ALA A 48 17.99 -5.97 -8.61
N ASN A 49 17.70 -5.28 -9.72
CA ASN A 49 18.61 -5.13 -10.85
C ASN A 49 19.58 -3.95 -10.71
N ALA A 50 19.54 -3.19 -9.62
CA ALA A 50 20.30 -1.98 -9.40
C ALA A 50 20.09 -0.92 -10.51
N GLU A 51 18.86 -0.80 -11.02
CA GLU A 51 18.46 0.17 -12.05
C GLU A 51 18.08 1.50 -11.38
N PHE A 52 19.07 2.28 -10.94
CA PHE A 52 18.90 3.46 -10.07
C PHE A 52 17.87 4.46 -10.60
N GLU A 53 18.04 4.97 -11.83
CA GLU A 53 17.13 5.99 -12.36
C GLU A 53 15.72 5.44 -12.57
N LYS A 54 15.59 4.19 -13.00
CA LYS A 54 14.29 3.52 -13.14
C LYS A 54 13.60 3.35 -11.79
N TYR A 55 14.32 2.90 -10.76
CA TYR A 55 13.79 2.76 -9.40
C TYR A 55 13.22 4.08 -8.89
N PHE A 56 13.99 5.16 -8.97
CA PHE A 56 13.56 6.48 -8.51
C PHE A 56 12.53 7.16 -9.42
N SER A 57 12.37 6.69 -10.66
CA SER A 57 11.29 7.15 -11.54
C SER A 57 9.91 6.76 -11.08
N PHE A 58 9.76 5.72 -10.25
CA PHE A 58 8.49 5.31 -9.68
C PHE A 58 8.02 6.24 -8.56
N PHE A 59 8.90 6.99 -7.92
CA PHE A 59 8.54 7.94 -6.88
C PHE A 59 8.00 9.25 -7.46
N ALA A 60 6.99 9.81 -6.79
CA ALA A 60 6.62 11.21 -7.00
C ALA A 60 7.75 12.12 -6.51
N ASP A 61 7.79 13.40 -6.99
CA ASP A 61 8.84 14.32 -6.57
C ASP A 61 8.75 14.65 -5.08
N GLU A 62 7.54 14.86 -4.58
CA GLU A 62 7.26 15.02 -3.15
C GLU A 62 6.87 13.69 -2.52
N SER A 63 7.81 12.78 -2.39
CA SER A 63 7.58 11.46 -1.79
C SER A 63 8.44 11.23 -0.56
N THR A 64 7.99 10.31 0.28
CA THR A 64 8.69 9.89 1.50
C THR A 64 8.91 8.38 1.46
N PHE A 65 10.13 7.94 1.77
CA PHE A 65 10.45 6.56 2.06
C PHE A 65 10.77 6.43 3.56
N ILE A 66 10.15 5.45 4.20
CA ILE A 66 10.36 5.12 5.61
C ILE A 66 10.91 3.69 5.65
N GLY A 67 12.13 3.56 6.15
CA GLY A 67 12.82 2.29 6.24
C GLY A 67 12.46 1.50 7.49
N THR A 68 13.24 0.47 7.77
CA THR A 68 13.00 -0.47 8.88
C THR A 68 13.52 0.02 10.22
N ASP A 69 14.44 0.98 10.22
CA ASP A 69 14.96 1.62 11.42
C ASP A 69 14.15 2.88 11.77
N ALA A 70 13.97 3.18 13.04
CA ALA A 70 13.19 4.32 13.52
C ALA A 70 13.71 5.68 13.03
N THR A 71 14.97 5.76 12.64
CA THR A 71 15.64 6.97 12.14
C THR A 71 15.57 7.12 10.62
N GLU A 72 15.12 6.08 9.93
CA GLU A 72 15.11 6.02 8.45
C GLU A 72 13.85 6.66 7.88
N ILE A 73 13.81 7.98 7.81
CA ILE A 73 12.74 8.76 7.18
C ILE A 73 13.39 9.73 6.20
N TRP A 74 13.15 9.53 4.89
CA TRP A 74 13.78 10.31 3.84
C TRP A 74 12.77 10.87 2.84
N ASN A 75 12.95 12.11 2.43
CA ASN A 75 12.37 12.57 1.18
C ASN A 75 13.09 11.90 -0.01
N LYS A 76 12.55 12.06 -1.23
CA LYS A 76 13.08 11.43 -2.43
C LYS A 76 14.58 11.72 -2.67
N GLN A 77 15.00 12.97 -2.44
CA GLN A 77 16.38 13.37 -2.70
C GLN A 77 17.36 12.79 -1.67
N GLU A 78 16.97 12.81 -0.40
CA GLU A 78 17.74 12.19 0.68
C GLU A 78 17.86 10.68 0.45
N PHE A 79 16.75 10.02 0.08
CA PHE A 79 16.76 8.60 -0.24
C PHE A 79 17.63 8.27 -1.46
N LYS A 80 17.60 9.09 -2.52
CA LYS A 80 18.52 8.96 -3.66
C LYS A 80 19.98 9.02 -3.21
N THR A 81 20.32 9.97 -2.35
CA THR A 81 21.67 10.16 -1.82
C THR A 81 22.13 8.96 -1.02
N TRP A 82 21.28 8.47 -0.10
CA TRP A 82 21.57 7.30 0.72
C TRP A 82 21.68 6.01 -0.12
N ALA A 83 20.78 5.82 -1.09
CA ALA A 83 20.73 4.59 -1.89
C ALA A 83 21.84 4.51 -2.96
N LYS A 84 22.32 5.63 -3.47
CA LYS A 84 23.27 5.68 -4.60
C LYS A 84 24.47 4.74 -4.44
N PRO A 85 25.19 4.70 -3.30
CA PRO A 85 26.34 3.80 -3.13
C PRO A 85 25.98 2.32 -3.19
N HIS A 86 24.73 1.94 -2.80
CA HIS A 86 24.26 0.57 -2.87
C HIS A 86 23.99 0.15 -4.31
N PHE A 87 23.36 1.03 -5.09
CA PHE A 87 23.10 0.80 -6.51
C PHE A 87 24.40 0.73 -7.34
N ASP A 88 25.36 1.62 -7.08
CA ASP A 88 26.65 1.64 -7.79
C ASP A 88 27.44 0.35 -7.55
N LYS A 89 27.37 -0.21 -6.35
CA LYS A 89 28.01 -1.47 -5.97
C LYS A 89 27.21 -2.70 -6.37
N LYS A 90 26.00 -2.53 -6.95
CA LYS A 90 25.03 -3.60 -7.25
C LYS A 90 24.72 -4.47 -6.01
N LYS A 91 24.70 -3.85 -4.84
CA LYS A 91 24.36 -4.46 -3.53
C LYS A 91 23.05 -3.86 -3.01
N THR A 92 22.02 -3.98 -3.80
CA THR A 92 20.68 -3.52 -3.52
C THR A 92 19.85 -4.60 -2.83
N TRP A 93 18.59 -4.33 -2.62
CA TRP A 93 17.62 -5.24 -2.02
C TRP A 93 16.79 -5.95 -3.10
N ASN A 94 16.37 -7.16 -2.78
CA ASN A 94 15.50 -7.97 -3.63
C ASN A 94 14.25 -8.35 -2.84
N PHE A 95 13.11 -7.78 -3.23
CA PHE A 95 11.82 -8.00 -2.61
C PHE A 95 10.85 -8.62 -3.61
N THR A 96 10.11 -9.65 -3.19
CA THR A 96 9.05 -10.26 -3.98
C THR A 96 7.74 -10.16 -3.23
N SER A 97 6.74 -9.51 -3.80
CA SER A 97 5.42 -9.43 -3.20
C SER A 97 4.74 -10.80 -3.25
N VAL A 98 4.35 -11.33 -2.09
CA VAL A 98 3.64 -12.61 -1.95
C VAL A 98 2.15 -12.41 -1.68
N LYS A 99 1.76 -11.23 -1.22
CA LYS A 99 0.37 -10.83 -1.03
C LYS A 99 0.29 -9.31 -1.09
N ARG A 100 -0.70 -8.77 -1.82
CA ARG A 100 -0.93 -7.32 -1.91
C ARG A 100 -2.42 -7.01 -1.87
N ASN A 101 -2.79 -5.99 -1.12
CA ASN A 101 -4.12 -5.40 -1.11
C ASN A 101 -4.01 -3.94 -1.56
N ILE A 102 -4.96 -3.46 -2.37
CA ILE A 102 -4.97 -2.09 -2.89
C ILE A 102 -6.37 -1.52 -2.70
N TYR A 103 -6.42 -0.33 -2.12
CA TYR A 103 -7.62 0.41 -1.80
C TYR A 103 -7.60 1.79 -2.46
N PHE A 104 -8.75 2.38 -2.76
CA PHE A 104 -8.84 3.62 -3.52
C PHE A 104 -9.62 4.71 -2.79
N SER A 105 -9.21 5.96 -3.00
CA SER A 105 -10.02 7.12 -2.72
C SER A 105 -11.28 7.13 -3.59
N LYS A 106 -12.27 7.93 -3.19
CA LYS A 106 -13.57 8.01 -3.88
C LYS A 106 -13.45 8.40 -5.37
N ASP A 107 -12.50 9.29 -5.66
CA ASP A 107 -12.23 9.81 -6.99
C ASP A 107 -11.24 8.96 -7.80
N GLY A 108 -10.60 7.96 -7.16
CA GLY A 108 -9.64 7.07 -7.79
C GLY A 108 -8.30 7.70 -8.14
N LYS A 109 -7.98 8.88 -7.62
CA LYS A 109 -6.69 9.55 -7.87
C LYS A 109 -5.62 9.16 -6.88
N LEU A 110 -6.02 8.76 -5.67
CA LEU A 110 -5.16 8.19 -4.64
C LEU A 110 -5.52 6.73 -4.41
N ALA A 111 -4.52 5.92 -4.16
CA ALA A 111 -4.68 4.58 -3.63
C ALA A 111 -3.67 4.35 -2.52
N TRP A 112 -4.03 3.50 -1.57
CA TRP A 112 -3.11 3.00 -0.56
C TRP A 112 -3.05 1.48 -0.65
N PHE A 113 -1.94 0.93 -0.24
CA PHE A 113 -1.72 -0.50 -0.32
C PHE A 113 -0.99 -1.02 0.91
N ASP A 114 -1.15 -2.30 1.15
CA ASP A 114 -0.30 -3.11 2.01
C ASP A 114 0.13 -4.37 1.27
N GLU A 115 1.33 -4.85 1.57
CA GLU A 115 1.85 -6.08 0.97
C GLU A 115 2.72 -6.85 1.96
N LEU A 116 2.74 -8.17 1.81
CA LEU A 116 3.75 -9.03 2.41
C LEU A 116 4.82 -9.32 1.36
N LEU A 117 6.06 -9.14 1.78
CA LEU A 117 7.24 -9.28 0.93
C LEU A 117 8.09 -10.44 1.42
N ASP A 118 8.54 -11.31 0.51
CA ASP A 118 9.67 -12.19 0.74
C ASP A 118 10.95 -11.41 0.45
N THR A 119 11.83 -11.33 1.46
CA THR A 119 13.05 -10.52 1.43
C THR A 119 14.22 -11.26 2.06
N GLN A 120 15.44 -10.69 1.94
CA GLN A 120 16.60 -11.16 2.69
C GLN A 120 16.43 -11.07 4.22
N MET A 121 15.49 -10.24 4.70
CA MET A 121 15.11 -10.11 6.11
C MET A 121 13.92 -11.03 6.48
N LYS A 122 13.58 -12.01 5.62
CA LYS A 122 12.38 -12.84 5.68
C LYS A 122 11.13 -12.01 5.42
N ILE A 123 10.01 -12.30 6.06
CA ILE A 123 8.75 -11.62 5.78
C ILE A 123 8.81 -10.18 6.28
N CYS A 124 8.70 -9.26 5.34
CA CYS A 124 8.52 -7.84 5.64
C CYS A 124 7.10 -7.41 5.24
N ARG A 125 6.68 -6.27 5.76
CA ARG A 125 5.46 -5.57 5.33
C ARG A 125 5.85 -4.30 4.60
N GLY A 126 5.45 -4.20 3.34
CA GLY A 126 5.40 -2.95 2.61
C GLY A 126 4.02 -2.33 2.77
N SER A 127 3.94 -1.03 2.95
CA SER A 127 2.69 -0.28 2.85
C SER A 127 2.97 1.11 2.28
N GLY A 128 1.97 1.73 1.68
CA GLY A 128 2.20 3.04 1.11
C GLY A 128 0.99 3.67 0.45
N VAL A 129 1.25 4.85 -0.08
CA VAL A 129 0.30 5.65 -0.84
C VAL A 129 0.84 5.87 -2.24
N VAL A 130 0.00 5.68 -3.23
CA VAL A 130 0.29 6.00 -4.63
C VAL A 130 -0.71 7.02 -5.16
N GLU A 131 -0.24 7.91 -6.01
CA GLU A 131 -1.03 8.97 -6.63
C GLU A 131 -0.93 8.88 -8.15
N LYS A 132 -2.05 9.12 -8.84
CA LYS A 132 -2.06 9.18 -10.32
C LYS A 132 -1.73 10.60 -10.78
N ILE A 133 -0.47 10.83 -11.14
CA ILE A 133 0.07 12.12 -11.60
C ILE A 133 0.21 12.07 -13.12
N ASN A 134 -0.47 12.97 -13.83
CA ASN A 134 -0.45 13.03 -15.31
C ASN A 134 -0.76 11.66 -15.96
N GLY A 135 -1.69 10.91 -15.37
CA GLY A 135 -2.11 9.60 -15.88
C GLY A 135 -1.22 8.42 -15.47
N VAL A 136 -0.11 8.66 -14.76
CA VAL A 136 0.85 7.64 -14.33
C VAL A 136 0.82 7.49 -12.80
N TRP A 137 0.78 6.26 -12.32
CA TRP A 137 0.87 5.98 -10.88
C TRP A 137 2.29 6.19 -10.36
N LYS A 138 2.40 6.93 -9.25
CA LYS A 138 3.67 7.24 -8.56
C LYS A 138 3.54 6.97 -7.07
N VAL A 139 4.61 6.50 -6.46
CA VAL A 139 4.73 6.30 -5.01
C VAL A 139 4.86 7.66 -4.33
N LYS A 140 3.91 8.00 -3.45
CA LYS A 140 3.95 9.21 -2.59
C LYS A 140 4.54 8.90 -1.22
N GLN A 141 4.26 7.72 -0.71
CA GLN A 141 4.83 7.23 0.53
C GLN A 141 5.04 5.73 0.42
N TYR A 142 6.17 5.24 0.90
CA TYR A 142 6.43 3.84 1.10
C TYR A 142 6.98 3.61 2.51
N VAL A 143 6.43 2.65 3.21
CA VAL A 143 6.88 2.21 4.54
C VAL A 143 7.27 0.76 4.44
N LEU A 144 8.49 0.44 4.83
CA LEU A 144 8.99 -0.93 4.96
C LEU A 144 9.14 -1.27 6.45
N SER A 145 8.59 -2.40 6.86
CA SER A 145 8.70 -2.86 8.25
C SER A 145 9.01 -4.35 8.27
N MET A 146 9.91 -4.77 9.17
CA MET A 146 10.08 -6.18 9.48
C MET A 146 8.85 -6.68 10.26
N THR A 147 8.35 -7.87 9.91
CA THR A 147 7.31 -8.51 10.72
C THR A 147 7.95 -9.40 11.77
N VAL A 148 7.42 -9.34 12.99
CA VAL A 148 7.90 -10.16 14.10
C VAL A 148 6.81 -11.17 14.46
N PRO A 149 7.10 -12.51 14.42
CA PRO A 149 6.18 -13.51 14.93
C PRO A 149 5.90 -13.32 16.42
N ASN A 150 4.66 -13.45 16.84
CA ASN A 150 4.25 -13.20 18.25
C ASN A 150 5.05 -14.03 19.26
N ASP A 151 5.42 -15.26 18.91
CA ASP A 151 6.15 -16.17 19.79
C ASP A 151 7.58 -15.73 20.12
N VAL A 152 8.13 -14.74 19.40
CA VAL A 152 9.50 -14.24 19.60
C VAL A 152 9.54 -12.74 19.92
N VAL A 153 8.41 -12.09 20.09
CA VAL A 153 8.31 -10.64 20.36
C VAL A 153 9.15 -10.25 21.57
N ASP A 154 9.06 -10.98 22.70
CA ASP A 154 9.80 -10.66 23.93
C ASP A 154 11.31 -10.68 23.73
N LYS A 155 11.81 -11.61 22.90
CA LYS A 155 13.24 -11.68 22.56
C LYS A 155 13.67 -10.48 21.74
N VAL A 156 12.88 -10.10 20.74
CA VAL A 156 13.15 -8.92 19.91
C VAL A 156 13.12 -7.64 20.74
N VAL A 157 12.16 -7.51 21.66
CA VAL A 157 12.07 -6.36 22.59
C VAL A 157 13.32 -6.30 23.47
N ALA A 158 13.77 -7.43 24.04
CA ALA A 158 14.97 -7.46 24.86
C ALA A 158 16.23 -6.99 24.10
N GLU A 159 16.39 -7.43 22.84
CA GLU A 159 17.55 -7.08 22.01
C GLU A 159 17.59 -5.60 21.60
N LYS A 160 16.42 -4.99 21.34
CA LYS A 160 16.35 -3.61 20.84
C LYS A 160 16.21 -2.55 21.91
N SER A 161 15.80 -2.92 23.15
CA SER A 161 15.42 -1.97 24.21
C SER A 161 16.49 -0.91 24.47
N ALA A 162 17.74 -1.31 24.70
CA ALA A 162 18.80 -0.36 25.05
C ALA A 162 18.99 0.71 23.95
N MET A 163 19.01 0.30 22.68
CA MET A 163 19.18 1.23 21.55
C MET A 163 17.97 2.14 21.35
N GLU A 164 16.75 1.61 21.52
CA GLU A 164 15.53 2.40 21.31
C GLU A 164 15.18 3.29 22.50
N ASP A 165 15.57 2.95 23.72
CA ASP A 165 15.35 3.80 24.90
C ASP A 165 16.12 5.12 24.77
N ASP A 166 17.30 5.13 24.18
CA ASP A 166 18.07 6.34 23.89
C ASP A 166 17.32 7.22 22.87
N ILE A 167 16.86 6.62 21.76
CA ILE A 167 16.08 7.32 20.74
C ILE A 167 14.77 7.88 21.32
N LEU A 168 14.06 7.09 22.12
CA LEU A 168 12.82 7.51 22.77
C LEU A 168 13.05 8.68 23.73
N THR A 169 14.16 8.69 24.44
CA THR A 169 14.54 9.76 25.35
C THR A 169 14.80 11.06 24.59
N GLU A 170 15.54 10.99 23.50
CA GLU A 170 15.80 12.12 22.62
C GLU A 170 14.49 12.69 22.03
N LEU A 171 13.65 11.83 21.43
CA LEU A 171 12.39 12.25 20.84
C LEU A 171 11.40 12.87 21.83
N LYS A 172 11.37 12.37 23.09
CA LYS A 172 10.53 12.96 24.16
C LYS A 172 11.03 14.33 24.59
N ASN A 173 12.33 14.55 24.62
CA ASN A 173 12.94 15.82 25.00
C ASN A 173 12.74 16.89 23.92
N ASN A 174 12.71 16.51 22.64
CA ASN A 174 12.51 17.40 21.50
C ASN A 174 11.04 17.79 21.26
N LYS A 175 10.07 17.25 22.01
CA LYS A 175 8.63 17.59 21.94
C LYS A 175 8.22 18.84 22.75
N LYS A 176 9.16 19.62 23.26
CA LYS A 176 8.86 20.83 24.04
C LYS A 176 8.88 22.09 23.17
#